data_85fae7e349dd4f17a2214127dc57edf0
#
_entry.id   85fae7e349dd4f17a2214127dc57edf0
#
_cell.length_a   1.000
_cell.length_b   1.000
_cell.length_c   1.000
_cell.angle_alpha   90.00
_cell.angle_beta   90.00
_cell.angle_gamma   90.00
#
_symmetry.space_group_name_H-M   'P 1'
#
loop_
_entity.id
_entity.type
_entity.pdbx_description
1 polymer ?
#
loop_
_entity_poly.entity_id
_entity_poly.type
_entity_poly.pdbx_seq_one_letter_code
_entity_poly.pdbx_strand_id
1 'polypeptide(L)'
;MRDVLTSVGSFDWCVTEFIRVTNSVLPDHIYHQYCPELLNGGKTAAGTPVHVQFLGNDPEMLAANAIRAVKLGAPAIDMNFGCPAKTVNRHRGGSVLLDEPEVVHELVKAVRDAVPAHIPVSAKMRLGYMDRHFMLDNAHAIEDAGAAWVTVHARTKAD
;
A
#
# COMPACT_ATOMS: atom_id res chain seq x y z
N MET A 1 8.30 16.16 -5.08
CA MET A 1 8.17 15.60 -6.44
C MET A 1 6.70 15.51 -6.87
N ARG A 2 5.79 14.92 -6.07
CA ARG A 2 4.35 14.82 -6.40
C ARG A 2 3.73 16.17 -6.81
N ASP A 3 3.94 17.25 -6.04
CA ASP A 3 3.43 18.59 -6.38
C ASP A 3 3.90 19.08 -7.74
N VAL A 4 5.18 18.88 -8.07
CA VAL A 4 5.73 19.31 -9.36
C VAL A 4 5.08 18.55 -10.51
N LEU A 5 4.97 17.20 -10.39
CA LEU A 5 4.37 16.39 -11.44
C LEU A 5 2.89 16.72 -11.64
N THR A 6 2.14 16.88 -10.56
CA THR A 6 0.70 17.18 -10.63
C THR A 6 0.40 18.63 -11.05
N SER A 7 1.38 19.54 -10.96
CA SER A 7 1.23 20.91 -11.48
C SER A 7 1.39 21.00 -13.00
N VAL A 8 2.07 20.03 -13.63
CA VAL A 8 2.34 20.03 -15.08
C VAL A 8 1.55 18.98 -15.86
N GLY A 9 0.85 18.07 -15.18
CA GLY A 9 0.05 17.03 -15.81
C GLY A 9 -1.18 16.65 -14.99
N SER A 10 -2.18 16.08 -15.66
CA SER A 10 -3.38 15.56 -15.01
C SER A 10 -3.13 14.14 -14.51
N PHE A 11 -3.34 13.94 -13.21
CA PHE A 11 -3.26 12.63 -12.56
C PHE A 11 -4.52 12.42 -11.73
N ASP A 12 -5.10 11.22 -11.78
CA ASP A 12 -6.27 10.89 -10.97
C ASP A 12 -5.91 10.78 -9.48
N TRP A 13 -4.72 10.23 -9.19
CA TRP A 13 -4.13 10.18 -7.84
C TRP A 13 -2.61 9.98 -7.90
N CYS A 14 -1.98 10.17 -6.75
CA CYS A 14 -0.58 9.79 -6.48
C CYS A 14 -0.54 8.77 -5.34
N VAL A 15 0.59 8.07 -5.21
CA VAL A 15 0.88 7.16 -4.09
C VAL A 15 2.18 7.60 -3.44
N THR A 16 2.25 7.52 -2.11
CA THR A 16 3.50 7.83 -1.39
C THR A 16 4.56 6.76 -1.60
N GLU A 17 5.79 7.05 -1.22
CA GLU A 17 6.76 6.02 -0.86
C GLU A 17 6.13 5.17 0.26
N PHE A 18 6.47 3.87 0.31
CA PHE A 18 5.88 3.02 1.33
C PHE A 18 6.37 3.36 2.74
N ILE A 19 5.45 3.43 3.66
CA ILE A 19 5.72 3.49 5.10
C ILE A 19 5.87 2.05 5.60
N ARG A 20 7.04 1.73 6.15
CA ARG A 20 7.27 0.40 6.70
C ARG A 20 6.64 0.28 8.07
N VAL A 21 5.68 -0.63 8.20
CA VAL A 21 5.02 -1.01 9.46
C VAL A 21 5.70 -2.27 10.00
N THR A 22 6.04 -2.25 11.28
CA THR A 22 6.61 -3.40 11.99
C THR A 22 5.71 -3.78 13.16
N ASN A 23 6.11 -3.49 14.39
CA ASN A 23 5.48 -3.97 15.62
C ASN A 23 4.81 -2.88 16.45
N SER A 24 4.52 -1.74 15.85
CA SER A 24 3.90 -0.62 16.56
C SER A 24 3.10 0.30 15.63
N VAL A 25 2.16 1.04 16.21
CA VAL A 25 1.54 2.18 15.55
C VAL A 25 2.55 3.33 15.52
N LEU A 26 2.79 3.86 14.33
CA LEU A 26 3.78 4.91 14.12
C LEU A 26 3.28 6.26 14.66
N PRO A 27 4.18 7.13 15.12
CA PRO A 27 3.82 8.48 15.53
C PRO A 27 3.48 9.37 14.31
N ASP A 28 2.63 10.37 14.51
CA ASP A 28 2.07 11.21 13.45
C ASP A 28 3.11 11.86 12.54
N HIS A 29 4.25 12.26 13.10
CA HIS A 29 5.30 12.91 12.32
C HIS A 29 5.85 12.01 11.20
N ILE A 30 5.81 10.68 11.36
CA ILE A 30 6.23 9.73 10.31
C ILE A 30 5.25 9.80 9.13
N TYR A 31 3.94 9.82 9.38
CA TYR A 31 2.96 9.97 8.30
C TYR A 31 3.15 11.29 7.56
N HIS A 32 3.34 12.40 8.27
CA HIS A 32 3.57 13.72 7.66
C HIS A 32 4.90 13.80 6.91
N GLN A 33 5.93 13.06 7.35
CA GLN A 33 7.20 12.97 6.65
C GLN A 33 7.06 12.30 5.27
N TYR A 34 6.31 11.19 5.18
CA TYR A 34 6.09 10.45 3.93
C TYR A 34 4.96 11.05 3.08
N CYS A 35 3.97 11.64 3.72
CA CYS A 35 2.80 12.24 3.09
C CYS A 35 2.50 13.62 3.71
N PRO A 36 3.29 14.66 3.42
CA PRO A 36 3.01 16.01 3.90
C PRO A 36 1.66 16.54 3.42
N GLU A 37 1.11 15.98 2.36
CA GLU A 37 -0.20 16.31 1.80
C GLU A 37 -1.34 16.02 2.79
N LEU A 38 -1.15 15.19 3.82
CA LEU A 38 -2.12 14.99 4.91
C LEU A 38 -2.44 16.30 5.64
N LEU A 39 -1.48 17.25 5.70
CA LEU A 39 -1.70 18.58 6.23
C LEU A 39 -2.54 19.48 5.32
N ASN A 40 -2.78 19.03 4.07
CA ASN A 40 -3.60 19.70 3.06
C ASN A 40 -4.76 18.83 2.60
N GLY A 41 -5.42 18.13 3.54
CA GLY A 41 -6.57 17.28 3.25
C GLY A 41 -6.27 16.07 2.35
N GLY A 42 -5.05 15.55 2.39
CA GLY A 42 -4.61 14.38 1.63
C GLY A 42 -4.42 14.66 0.13
N LYS A 43 -4.17 15.91 -0.27
CA LYS A 43 -4.05 16.33 -1.68
C LYS A 43 -2.81 17.16 -1.92
N THR A 44 -2.25 17.05 -3.13
CA THR A 44 -1.20 17.95 -3.63
C THR A 44 -1.77 19.38 -3.76
N ALA A 45 -0.89 20.37 -3.97
CA ALA A 45 -1.29 21.75 -4.22
C ALA A 45 -2.21 21.89 -5.45
N ALA A 46 -2.07 21.00 -6.45
CA ALA A 46 -2.93 20.94 -7.63
C ALA A 46 -4.27 20.22 -7.39
N GLY A 47 -4.53 19.73 -6.16
CA GLY A 47 -5.77 19.05 -5.79
C GLY A 47 -5.80 17.54 -6.06
N THR A 48 -4.70 16.94 -6.53
CA THR A 48 -4.61 15.49 -6.79
C THR A 48 -4.54 14.72 -5.47
N PRO A 49 -5.41 13.72 -5.23
CA PRO A 49 -5.38 12.88 -4.03
C PRO A 49 -4.06 12.11 -3.90
N VAL A 50 -3.58 11.93 -2.66
CA VAL A 50 -2.37 11.17 -2.37
C VAL A 50 -2.69 10.01 -1.46
N HIS A 51 -2.57 8.78 -1.97
CA HIS A 51 -2.81 7.56 -1.23
C HIS A 51 -1.60 7.21 -0.38
N VAL A 52 -1.82 6.85 0.88
CA VAL A 52 -0.75 6.42 1.78
C VAL A 52 -0.45 4.95 1.56
N GLN A 53 0.80 4.63 1.20
CA GLN A 53 1.21 3.25 0.95
C GLN A 53 1.90 2.65 2.17
N PHE A 54 1.47 1.45 2.57
CA PHE A 54 2.08 0.66 3.64
C PHE A 54 2.79 -0.58 3.12
N LEU A 55 3.82 -0.98 3.84
CA LEU A 55 4.54 -2.24 3.67
C LEU A 55 4.75 -2.88 5.04
N GLY A 56 4.32 -4.11 5.21
CA GLY A 56 4.43 -4.87 6.46
C GLY A 56 3.96 -6.30 6.28
N ASN A 57 3.98 -7.06 7.36
CA ASN A 57 3.58 -8.47 7.41
C ASN A 57 2.77 -8.83 8.68
N ASP A 58 2.37 -7.83 9.43
CA ASP A 58 1.54 -7.99 10.63
C ASP A 58 0.17 -7.36 10.36
N PRO A 59 -0.90 -8.16 10.28
CA PRO A 59 -2.23 -7.66 9.91
C PRO A 59 -2.79 -6.68 10.94
N GLU A 60 -2.56 -6.90 12.24
CA GLU A 60 -3.06 -6.01 13.29
C GLU A 60 -2.36 -4.66 13.24
N MET A 61 -1.04 -4.66 13.08
CA MET A 61 -0.25 -3.44 13.00
C MET A 61 -0.54 -2.67 11.72
N LEU A 62 -0.73 -3.34 10.59
CA LEU A 62 -1.13 -2.69 9.33
C LEU A 62 -2.51 -2.04 9.46
N ALA A 63 -3.49 -2.75 10.03
CA ALA A 63 -4.82 -2.23 10.29
C ALA A 63 -4.79 -0.99 11.20
N ALA A 64 -4.05 -1.06 12.31
CA ALA A 64 -3.94 0.05 13.26
C ALA A 64 -3.27 1.29 12.64
N ASN A 65 -2.22 1.10 11.84
CA ASN A 65 -1.56 2.19 11.11
C ASN A 65 -2.46 2.77 10.00
N ALA A 66 -3.25 1.94 9.30
CA ALA A 66 -4.22 2.40 8.31
C ALA A 66 -5.32 3.27 8.95
N ILE A 67 -5.89 2.85 10.09
CA ILE A 67 -6.82 3.66 10.88
C ILE A 67 -6.18 5.02 11.23
N ARG A 68 -4.91 5.02 11.66
CA ARG A 68 -4.23 6.27 12.01
C ARG A 68 -4.05 7.19 10.80
N ALA A 69 -3.62 6.66 9.65
CA ALA A 69 -3.50 7.43 8.42
C ALA A 69 -4.83 8.06 7.98
N VAL A 70 -5.92 7.29 8.05
CA VAL A 70 -7.27 7.79 7.74
C VAL A 70 -7.69 8.91 8.70
N LYS A 71 -7.43 8.78 10.01
CA LYS A 71 -7.68 9.85 10.99
C LYS A 71 -6.86 11.12 10.72
N LEU A 72 -5.70 11.00 10.09
CA LEU A 72 -4.85 12.11 9.65
C LEU A 72 -5.25 12.70 8.29
N GLY A 73 -6.30 12.13 7.64
CA GLY A 73 -6.83 12.65 6.39
C GLY A 73 -6.41 11.91 5.13
N ALA A 74 -5.88 10.69 5.23
CA ALA A 74 -5.57 9.88 4.05
C ALA A 74 -6.84 9.56 3.26
N PRO A 75 -6.92 9.92 1.95
CA PRO A 75 -8.09 9.66 1.13
C PRO A 75 -8.23 8.21 0.69
N ALA A 76 -7.14 7.44 0.72
CA ALA A 76 -7.08 6.02 0.41
C ALA A 76 -5.81 5.39 1.01
N ILE A 77 -5.83 4.06 1.15
CA ILE A 77 -4.71 3.24 1.61
C ILE A 77 -4.26 2.32 0.47
N ASP A 78 -2.96 2.18 0.29
CA ASP A 78 -2.38 1.25 -0.67
C ASP A 78 -1.42 0.26 0.02
N MET A 79 -1.41 -1.00 -0.40
CA MET A 79 -0.60 -2.07 0.17
C MET A 79 0.52 -2.48 -0.79
N ASN A 80 1.78 -2.54 -0.32
CA ASN A 80 2.93 -2.85 -1.15
C ASN A 80 3.37 -4.33 -1.04
N PHE A 81 3.08 -5.10 -2.08
CA PHE A 81 3.57 -6.47 -2.28
C PHE A 81 4.58 -6.57 -3.43
N GLY A 82 5.21 -5.44 -3.80
CA GLY A 82 6.12 -5.41 -4.94
C GLY A 82 7.58 -5.05 -4.62
N CYS A 83 7.90 -4.67 -3.38
CA CYS A 83 9.26 -4.26 -3.03
C CYS A 83 10.26 -5.42 -3.17
N PRO A 84 11.32 -5.29 -4.03
CA PRO A 84 12.29 -6.37 -4.28
C PRO A 84 13.49 -6.33 -3.34
N ALA A 85 13.56 -5.36 -2.43
CA ALA A 85 14.73 -5.13 -1.59
C ALA A 85 15.03 -6.34 -0.69
N LYS A 86 16.27 -6.83 -0.71
CA LYS A 86 16.70 -8.00 0.09
C LYS A 86 16.41 -7.84 1.58
N THR A 87 16.63 -6.64 2.12
CA THR A 87 16.36 -6.33 3.53
C THR A 87 14.87 -6.41 3.88
N VAL A 88 13.99 -5.98 2.97
CA VAL A 88 12.55 -6.07 3.14
C VAL A 88 12.09 -7.53 3.07
N ASN A 89 12.53 -8.25 2.04
CA ASN A 89 12.12 -9.63 1.80
C ASN A 89 12.63 -10.59 2.91
N ARG A 90 13.84 -10.36 3.45
CA ARG A 90 14.37 -11.12 4.61
C ARG A 90 13.47 -11.02 5.84
N HIS A 91 12.76 -9.91 6.00
CA HIS A 91 11.82 -9.68 7.09
C HIS A 91 10.36 -9.95 6.68
N ARG A 92 10.15 -10.84 5.70
CA ARG A 92 8.83 -11.27 5.21
C ARG A 92 7.93 -10.08 4.84
N GLY A 93 8.47 -9.14 4.04
CA GLY A 93 7.70 -7.99 3.52
C GLY A 93 7.92 -7.80 2.02
N GLY A 94 7.01 -7.10 1.35
CA GLY A 94 7.08 -6.82 -0.07
C GLY A 94 6.90 -8.07 -0.94
N SER A 95 7.72 -8.23 -1.99
CA SER A 95 7.48 -9.24 -3.03
C SER A 95 7.61 -10.70 -2.59
N VAL A 96 8.29 -10.99 -1.47
CA VAL A 96 8.39 -12.37 -0.95
C VAL A 96 7.02 -12.92 -0.51
N LEU A 97 6.09 -12.05 -0.12
CA LEU A 97 4.74 -12.46 0.29
C LEU A 97 3.91 -13.01 -0.89
N LEU A 98 4.33 -12.76 -2.13
CA LEU A 98 3.65 -13.29 -3.32
C LEU A 98 3.80 -14.82 -3.49
N ASP A 99 4.63 -15.46 -2.67
CA ASP A 99 4.68 -16.93 -2.58
C ASP A 99 3.61 -17.50 -1.63
N GLU A 100 2.84 -16.63 -0.96
CA GLU A 100 1.83 -16.98 0.06
C GLU A 100 0.54 -16.16 -0.15
N PRO A 101 -0.31 -16.49 -1.17
CA PRO A 101 -1.52 -15.73 -1.49
C PRO A 101 -2.50 -15.58 -0.32
N GLU A 102 -2.60 -16.60 0.55
CA GLU A 102 -3.43 -16.55 1.75
C GLU A 102 -2.96 -15.48 2.75
N VAL A 103 -1.66 -15.25 2.86
CA VAL A 103 -1.09 -14.17 3.70
C VAL A 103 -1.39 -12.80 3.06
N VAL A 104 -1.27 -12.70 1.73
CA VAL A 104 -1.65 -11.48 1.00
C VAL A 104 -3.12 -11.13 1.25
N HIS A 105 -4.01 -12.13 1.15
CA HIS A 105 -5.44 -11.96 1.46
C HIS A 105 -5.65 -11.46 2.88
N GLU A 106 -5.05 -12.13 3.89
CA GLU A 106 -5.19 -11.77 5.31
C GLU A 106 -4.78 -10.31 5.58
N LEU A 107 -3.63 -9.88 5.03
CA LEU A 107 -3.12 -8.54 5.23
C LEU A 107 -4.02 -7.47 4.59
N VAL A 108 -4.48 -7.69 3.36
CA VAL A 108 -5.40 -6.77 2.69
C VAL A 108 -6.75 -6.73 3.40
N LYS A 109 -7.28 -7.90 3.78
CA LYS A 109 -8.56 -8.03 4.51
C LYS A 109 -8.54 -7.31 5.84
N ALA A 110 -7.46 -7.47 6.62
CA ALA A 110 -7.31 -6.78 7.91
C ALA A 110 -7.36 -5.26 7.75
N VAL A 111 -6.67 -4.70 6.75
CA VAL A 111 -6.70 -3.27 6.46
C VAL A 111 -8.09 -2.85 5.96
N ARG A 112 -8.71 -3.62 5.05
CA ARG A 112 -10.03 -3.30 4.49
C ARG A 112 -11.11 -3.25 5.57
N ASP A 113 -11.12 -4.23 6.50
CA ASP A 113 -12.11 -4.31 7.56
C ASP A 113 -11.93 -3.20 8.62
N ALA A 114 -10.70 -2.75 8.80
CA ALA A 114 -10.36 -1.74 9.81
C ALA A 114 -10.70 -0.31 9.41
N VAL A 115 -10.66 0.03 8.12
CA VAL A 115 -10.92 1.39 7.67
C VAL A 115 -12.38 1.55 7.19
N PRO A 116 -12.95 2.77 7.25
CA PRO A 116 -14.33 3.01 6.82
C PRO A 116 -14.57 2.56 5.37
N ALA A 117 -15.78 2.10 5.07
CA ALA A 117 -16.13 1.55 3.76
C ALA A 117 -15.92 2.53 2.59
N HIS A 118 -16.05 3.84 2.85
CA HIS A 118 -15.84 4.88 1.84
C HIS A 118 -14.36 5.20 1.55
N ILE A 119 -13.44 4.68 2.35
CA ILE A 119 -12.00 4.83 2.12
C ILE A 119 -11.53 3.63 1.26
N PRO A 120 -11.10 3.84 0.01
CA PRO A 120 -10.58 2.75 -0.80
C PRO A 120 -9.31 2.13 -0.21
N VAL A 121 -9.20 0.81 -0.32
CA VAL A 121 -7.98 0.06 -0.08
C VAL A 121 -7.55 -0.56 -1.40
N SER A 122 -6.30 -0.39 -1.78
CA SER A 122 -5.71 -0.96 -3.00
C SER A 122 -4.45 -1.74 -2.68
N ALA A 123 -3.97 -2.51 -3.63
CA ALA A 123 -2.70 -3.21 -3.51
C ALA A 123 -1.85 -3.06 -4.77
N LYS A 124 -0.54 -2.99 -4.58
CA LYS A 124 0.44 -3.02 -5.66
C LYS A 124 1.26 -4.30 -5.56
N MET A 125 1.26 -5.11 -6.62
CA MET A 125 1.99 -6.37 -6.69
C MET A 125 2.92 -6.46 -7.90
N ARG A 126 3.78 -7.47 -7.90
CA ARG A 126 4.49 -7.99 -9.08
C ARG A 126 3.78 -9.25 -9.59
N LEU A 127 4.25 -9.81 -10.70
CA LEU A 127 3.75 -11.10 -11.23
C LEU A 127 4.10 -12.28 -10.30
N GLY A 128 5.01 -12.09 -9.37
CA GLY A 128 5.43 -13.07 -8.37
C GLY A 128 6.79 -12.72 -7.77
N TYR A 129 7.29 -13.58 -6.89
CA TYR A 129 8.62 -13.42 -6.28
C TYR A 129 9.71 -13.96 -7.19
N MET A 130 9.89 -15.27 -7.28
CA MET A 130 10.90 -15.88 -8.17
C MET A 130 10.34 -16.24 -9.54
N ASP A 131 9.07 -16.56 -9.61
CA ASP A 131 8.34 -16.92 -10.82
C ASP A 131 6.91 -16.38 -10.81
N ARG A 132 6.04 -16.82 -11.73
CA ARG A 132 4.67 -16.34 -11.90
C ARG A 132 3.62 -17.33 -11.44
N HIS A 133 4.03 -18.37 -10.72
CA HIS A 133 3.14 -19.48 -10.37
C HIS A 133 1.86 -19.01 -9.67
N PHE A 134 1.98 -18.17 -8.66
CA PHE A 134 0.87 -17.64 -7.87
C PHE A 134 0.32 -16.30 -8.37
N MET A 135 0.58 -15.91 -9.63
CA MET A 135 0.17 -14.60 -10.13
C MET A 135 -1.33 -14.34 -10.03
N LEU A 136 -2.13 -15.29 -10.51
CA LEU A 136 -3.59 -15.18 -10.48
C LEU A 136 -4.14 -15.39 -9.07
N ASP A 137 -3.57 -16.32 -8.31
CA ASP A 137 -3.98 -16.55 -6.92
C ASP A 137 -3.80 -15.30 -6.07
N ASN A 138 -2.69 -14.58 -6.22
CA ASN A 138 -2.48 -13.30 -5.55
C ASN A 138 -3.47 -12.21 -6.01
N ALA A 139 -3.79 -12.15 -7.30
CA ALA A 139 -4.77 -11.18 -7.80
C ALA A 139 -6.16 -11.45 -7.22
N HIS A 140 -6.60 -12.72 -7.21
CA HIS A 140 -7.86 -13.14 -6.58
C HIS A 140 -7.85 -12.92 -5.06
N ALA A 141 -6.75 -13.26 -4.39
CA ALA A 141 -6.60 -13.02 -2.95
C ALA A 141 -6.79 -11.54 -2.57
N ILE A 142 -6.24 -10.62 -3.39
CA ILE A 142 -6.41 -9.17 -3.20
C ILE A 142 -7.86 -8.74 -3.47
N GLU A 143 -8.47 -9.26 -4.55
CA GLU A 143 -9.87 -8.97 -4.91
C GLU A 143 -10.84 -9.48 -3.84
N ASP A 144 -10.72 -10.74 -3.45
CA ASP A 144 -11.58 -11.40 -2.44
C ASP A 144 -11.45 -10.75 -1.05
N ALA A 145 -10.28 -10.15 -0.75
CA ALA A 145 -10.08 -9.36 0.45
C ALA A 145 -10.81 -8.00 0.42
N GLY A 146 -11.41 -7.63 -0.72
CA GLY A 146 -12.21 -6.41 -0.88
C GLY A 146 -11.39 -5.19 -1.28
N ALA A 147 -10.25 -5.35 -1.91
CA ALA A 147 -9.51 -4.24 -2.50
C ALA A 147 -10.30 -3.61 -3.65
N ALA A 148 -10.24 -2.28 -3.75
CA ALA A 148 -10.93 -1.53 -4.79
C ALA A 148 -10.27 -1.68 -6.18
N TRP A 149 -8.95 -1.89 -6.20
CA TRP A 149 -8.17 -2.21 -7.41
C TRP A 149 -6.82 -2.82 -7.05
N VAL A 150 -6.18 -3.45 -8.03
CA VAL A 150 -4.80 -3.91 -7.97
C VAL A 150 -3.95 -3.25 -9.06
N THR A 151 -2.74 -2.81 -8.68
CA THR A 151 -1.74 -2.30 -9.62
C THR A 151 -0.66 -3.36 -9.83
N VAL A 152 -0.44 -3.77 -11.06
CA VAL A 152 0.52 -4.83 -11.39
C VAL A 152 1.76 -4.26 -12.09
N HIS A 153 2.93 -4.46 -11.48
CA HIS A 153 4.20 -4.31 -12.17
C HIS A 153 4.50 -5.62 -12.93
N ALA A 154 4.47 -5.56 -14.25
CA ALA A 154 4.51 -6.75 -15.15
C ALA A 154 5.91 -7.41 -15.20
N ARG A 155 6.52 -7.65 -14.04
CA ARG A 155 7.76 -8.40 -13.81
C ARG A 155 7.65 -9.21 -12.52
N THR A 156 8.40 -10.30 -12.41
CA THR A 156 8.67 -10.93 -11.11
C THR A 156 9.71 -10.11 -10.35
N LYS A 157 10.03 -10.51 -9.14
CA LYS A 157 11.18 -9.92 -8.42
C LYS A 157 12.51 -10.41 -9.01
N ALA A 158 12.52 -11.62 -9.61
CA ALA A 158 13.72 -12.21 -10.20
C ALA A 158 14.09 -11.59 -11.57
N ASP A 159 13.11 -11.05 -12.32
CA ASP A 159 13.35 -10.29 -13.56
C ASP A 159 14.01 -8.92 -13.26
#